data_e5515b612a9af914ea81c150d8fcbb72
#
_entry.id   e5515b612a9af914ea81c150d8fcbb72
#
_cell.length_a   1.000
_cell.length_b   1.000
_cell.length_c   1.000
_cell.angle_alpha   90.00
_cell.angle_beta   90.00
_cell.angle_gamma   90.00
#
_symmetry.space_group_name_H-M   'P 1'
#
loop_
_entity.id
_entity.type
_entity.pdbx_description
1 polymer ?
#
loop_
_entity_poly.entity_id
_entity_poly.type
_entity_poly.pdbx_seq_one_letter_code
_entity_poly.pdbx_strand_id
1 'polypeptide(L)'
;MIGEPLGREHLARLGALLEAAPRSPSEYSLANLYLYRARHAYRLVDGDVPHLVGRTYDGAHHALPLCPLDENAAARLLEHFGCIYPLDESEAQRLAASGRFCLDQRAEDSDYLYDTRKLATLEGAKAKRAQAAAFARMEPRLAPFDAADAHAVLAEWLVDAARGPDHADAHECAEAIDCREQLGMSGVMVYLADVPVAFLLAGPARGQERIVHFAKGRRSLAGAYPWMFARFAEMAGTRMLNFEQDLGNAGLMQAKRALGPVASGAKFRLRKMA
;
A
#
# COMPACT_ATOMS: atom_id res chain seq x y z
N MET A 1 17.17 3.16 22.26
CA MET A 1 16.00 2.98 21.36
C MET A 1 15.41 1.62 21.66
N ILE A 2 14.10 1.53 21.85
CA ILE A 2 13.40 0.29 22.19
C ILE A 2 13.21 -0.57 20.93
N GLY A 3 13.35 -1.89 21.06
CA GLY A 3 13.13 -2.88 19.99
C GLY A 3 14.33 -3.07 19.04
N GLU A 4 14.22 -4.04 18.13
CA GLU A 4 15.22 -4.38 17.13
C GLU A 4 14.88 -3.75 15.78
N PRO A 5 15.86 -3.22 15.00
CA PRO A 5 15.58 -2.73 13.65
C PRO A 5 14.88 -3.81 12.83
N LEU A 6 13.78 -3.46 12.15
CA LEU A 6 13.05 -4.44 11.34
C LEU A 6 13.91 -4.86 10.14
N GLY A 7 14.19 -6.16 10.05
CA GLY A 7 15.00 -6.78 9.02
C GLY A 7 14.34 -8.01 8.41
N ARG A 8 15.03 -8.62 7.46
CA ARG A 8 14.56 -9.83 6.74
C ARG A 8 14.34 -11.03 7.66
N GLU A 9 15.14 -11.14 8.72
CA GLU A 9 15.07 -12.17 9.75
C GLU A 9 13.73 -12.17 10.51
N HIS A 10 13.03 -11.04 10.52
CA HIS A 10 11.74 -10.88 11.19
C HIS A 10 10.53 -11.27 10.33
N LEU A 11 10.69 -11.53 9.02
CA LEU A 11 9.56 -11.72 8.09
C LEU A 11 8.62 -12.85 8.50
N ALA A 12 9.17 -14.02 8.88
CA ALA A 12 8.34 -15.17 9.28
C ALA A 12 7.52 -14.85 10.54
N ARG A 13 8.14 -14.20 11.53
CA ARG A 13 7.47 -13.79 12.77
C ARG A 13 6.42 -12.72 12.51
N LEU A 14 6.78 -11.70 11.73
CA LEU A 14 5.85 -10.61 11.37
C LEU A 14 4.63 -11.16 10.62
N GLY A 15 4.83 -12.07 9.67
CA GLY A 15 3.75 -12.76 8.97
C GLY A 15 2.80 -13.47 9.91
N ALA A 16 3.32 -14.26 10.87
CA ALA A 16 2.51 -14.96 11.87
C ALA A 16 1.70 -13.99 12.76
N LEU A 17 2.28 -12.85 13.16
CA LEU A 17 1.58 -11.84 13.95
C LEU A 17 0.45 -11.16 13.15
N LEU A 18 0.69 -10.86 11.87
CA LEU A 18 -0.32 -10.28 10.99
C LEU A 18 -1.47 -11.24 10.70
N GLU A 19 -1.20 -12.53 10.55
CA GLU A 19 -2.23 -13.57 10.38
C GLU A 19 -3.07 -13.75 11.64
N ALA A 20 -2.45 -13.70 12.82
CA ALA A 20 -3.14 -13.84 14.10
C ALA A 20 -4.05 -12.64 14.44
N ALA A 21 -3.71 -11.46 13.96
CA ALA A 21 -4.46 -10.21 14.20
C ALA A 21 -4.67 -9.41 12.91
N PRO A 22 -5.48 -9.92 11.97
CA PRO A 22 -5.67 -9.28 10.68
C PRO A 22 -6.38 -7.93 10.81
N ARG A 23 -5.85 -6.89 10.14
CA ARG A 23 -6.35 -5.52 10.15
C ARG A 23 -6.56 -5.01 8.73
N SER A 24 -7.44 -4.01 8.59
CA SER A 24 -7.85 -3.47 7.28
C SER A 24 -6.88 -2.47 6.66
N PRO A 25 -6.17 -1.58 7.42
CA PRO A 25 -5.23 -0.63 6.81
C PRO A 25 -4.13 -1.34 6.02
N SER A 26 -3.77 -0.79 4.85
CA SER A 26 -2.78 -1.36 3.93
C SER A 26 -1.40 -1.54 4.56
N GLU A 27 -1.06 -0.75 5.57
CA GLU A 27 0.17 -0.89 6.34
C GLU A 27 0.31 -2.26 7.01
N TYR A 28 -0.80 -2.94 7.34
CA TYR A 28 -0.79 -4.28 7.93
C TYR A 28 -0.60 -5.40 6.89
N SER A 29 0.14 -5.12 5.84
CA SER A 29 0.68 -6.15 4.94
C SER A 29 2.17 -6.36 5.20
N LEU A 30 2.62 -7.62 5.04
CA LEU A 30 4.03 -7.96 5.20
C LEU A 30 4.92 -7.13 4.26
N ALA A 31 4.46 -6.96 3.02
CA ALA A 31 5.16 -6.18 2.02
C ALA A 31 5.30 -4.71 2.44
N ASN A 32 4.21 -4.07 2.88
CA ASN A 32 4.26 -2.66 3.27
C ASN A 32 5.20 -2.43 4.45
N LEU A 33 5.05 -3.20 5.53
CA LEU A 33 5.88 -3.05 6.72
C LEU A 33 7.36 -3.28 6.42
N TYR A 34 7.70 -4.28 5.61
CA TYR A 34 9.08 -4.57 5.30
C TYR A 34 9.69 -3.55 4.33
N LEU A 35 9.02 -3.23 3.23
CA LEU A 35 9.55 -2.35 2.20
C LEU A 35 9.76 -0.92 2.71
N TYR A 36 8.84 -0.40 3.52
CA TYR A 36 8.94 0.95 4.08
C TYR A 36 9.65 1.03 5.44
N ARG A 37 10.27 -0.09 5.92
CA ARG A 37 10.93 -0.14 7.23
C ARG A 37 12.01 0.92 7.44
N ALA A 38 12.81 1.20 6.43
CA ALA A 38 13.87 2.21 6.51
C ALA A 38 13.28 3.63 6.57
N ARG A 39 12.27 3.91 5.74
CA ARG A 39 11.58 5.20 5.68
C ARG A 39 10.91 5.57 6.99
N HIS A 40 10.27 4.59 7.64
CA HIS A 40 9.61 4.78 8.93
C HIS A 40 10.52 4.50 10.12
N ALA A 41 11.77 4.10 9.90
CA ALA A 41 12.69 3.64 10.94
C ALA A 41 12.07 2.58 11.86
N TYR A 42 11.36 1.60 11.27
CA TYR A 42 10.64 0.58 12.02
C TYR A 42 11.56 -0.30 12.84
N ARG A 43 11.15 -0.53 14.08
CA ARG A 43 11.77 -1.45 15.00
C ARG A 43 10.70 -2.36 15.61
N LEU A 44 10.97 -3.65 15.68
CA LEU A 44 10.07 -4.63 16.29
C LEU A 44 10.29 -4.64 17.81
N VAL A 45 9.23 -4.49 18.55
CA VAL A 45 9.18 -4.64 20.00
C VAL A 45 8.35 -5.86 20.34
N ASP A 46 8.99 -6.80 21.04
CA ASP A 46 8.38 -8.02 21.51
C ASP A 46 7.79 -7.85 22.90
N GLY A 47 7.02 -8.84 23.37
CA GLY A 47 6.42 -8.88 24.70
C GLY A 47 4.91 -9.11 24.65
N ASP A 48 4.21 -8.75 25.72
CA ASP A 48 2.76 -8.96 25.86
C ASP A 48 1.93 -8.19 24.85
N VAL A 49 2.46 -7.07 24.37
CA VAL A 49 1.85 -6.24 23.32
C VAL A 49 2.88 -6.07 22.19
N PRO A 50 3.02 -7.05 21.29
CA PRO A 50 3.94 -6.93 20.17
C PRO A 50 3.53 -5.78 19.24
N HIS A 51 4.49 -4.92 18.90
CA HIS A 51 4.24 -3.74 18.05
C HIS A 51 5.51 -3.31 17.30
N LEU A 52 5.31 -2.58 16.23
CA LEU A 52 6.38 -1.81 15.62
C LEU A 52 6.39 -0.41 16.22
N VAL A 53 7.59 0.13 16.41
CA VAL A 53 7.78 1.55 16.68
C VAL A 53 8.40 2.20 15.46
N GLY A 54 8.01 3.44 15.18
CA GLY A 54 8.51 4.13 14.00
C GLY A 54 8.13 5.60 13.96
N ARG A 55 8.27 6.17 12.77
CA ARG A 55 7.84 7.54 12.46
C ARG A 55 6.80 7.53 11.36
N THR A 56 5.73 8.28 11.55
CA THR A 56 4.76 8.58 10.50
C THR A 56 5.37 9.49 9.43
N TYR A 57 4.71 9.67 8.29
CA TYR A 57 5.18 10.57 7.23
C TYR A 57 5.31 12.03 7.68
N ASP A 58 4.54 12.47 8.67
CA ASP A 58 4.66 13.79 9.31
C ASP A 58 5.67 13.82 10.47
N GLY A 59 6.45 12.75 10.66
CA GLY A 59 7.54 12.66 11.62
C GLY A 59 7.15 12.32 13.05
N ALA A 60 5.86 12.11 13.34
CA ALA A 60 5.43 11.75 14.69
C ALA A 60 5.92 10.35 15.07
N HIS A 61 6.40 10.17 16.30
CA HIS A 61 6.69 8.86 16.86
C HIS A 61 5.38 8.11 17.11
N HIS A 62 5.27 6.90 16.59
CA HIS A 62 4.08 6.08 16.73
C HIS A 62 4.40 4.64 17.10
N ALA A 63 3.42 3.99 17.71
CA ALA A 63 3.35 2.55 17.83
C ALA A 63 2.35 2.01 16.80
N LEU A 64 2.73 0.94 16.09
CA LEU A 64 1.88 0.16 15.19
C LEU A 64 1.68 -1.21 15.84
N PRO A 65 0.51 -1.47 16.50
CA PRO A 65 0.30 -2.70 17.23
C PRO A 65 0.10 -3.89 16.31
N LEU A 66 0.72 -5.01 16.65
CA LEU A 66 0.63 -6.28 15.92
C LEU A 66 -0.29 -7.30 16.61
N CYS A 67 -1.07 -6.84 17.59
CA CYS A 67 -2.10 -7.60 18.30
C CYS A 67 -3.29 -6.70 18.60
N PRO A 68 -4.48 -7.26 18.90
CA PRO A 68 -5.60 -6.47 19.40
C PRO A 68 -5.22 -5.72 20.69
N LEU A 69 -5.64 -4.45 20.79
CA LEU A 69 -5.39 -3.63 21.99
C LEU A 69 -6.61 -3.59 22.87
N ASP A 70 -6.40 -3.73 24.19
CA ASP A 70 -7.32 -3.20 25.19
C ASP A 70 -6.96 -1.75 25.56
N GLU A 71 -7.80 -1.11 26.36
CA GLU A 71 -7.60 0.27 26.77
C GLU A 71 -6.33 0.49 27.62
N ASN A 72 -5.95 -0.50 28.43
CA ASN A 72 -4.77 -0.40 29.28
C ASN A 72 -3.50 -0.56 28.45
N ALA A 73 -3.49 -1.48 27.50
CA ALA A 73 -2.39 -1.64 26.54
C ALA A 73 -2.22 -0.35 25.70
N ALA A 74 -3.32 0.20 25.20
CA ALA A 74 -3.29 1.47 24.46
C ALA A 74 -2.74 2.61 25.31
N ALA A 75 -3.18 2.73 26.58
CA ALA A 75 -2.69 3.76 27.50
C ALA A 75 -1.19 3.64 27.76
N ARG A 76 -0.68 2.41 28.00
CA ARG A 76 0.77 2.15 28.17
C ARG A 76 1.59 2.55 26.94
N LEU A 77 1.12 2.21 25.74
CA LEU A 77 1.82 2.63 24.51
C LEU A 77 1.85 4.15 24.39
N LEU A 78 0.74 4.84 24.67
CA LEU A 78 0.65 6.30 24.60
C LEU A 78 1.41 7.05 25.70
N GLU A 79 1.97 6.35 26.70
CA GLU A 79 2.96 6.95 27.62
C GLU A 79 4.31 7.21 26.95
N HIS A 80 4.64 6.44 25.92
CA HIS A 80 5.93 6.47 25.24
C HIS A 80 5.88 7.02 23.82
N PHE A 81 4.69 6.96 23.17
CA PHE A 81 4.51 7.34 21.78
C PHE A 81 3.45 8.44 21.62
N GLY A 82 3.67 9.33 20.65
CA GLY A 82 2.75 10.43 20.38
C GLY A 82 1.40 9.99 19.83
N CYS A 83 1.33 8.80 19.22
CA CYS A 83 0.09 8.17 18.77
C CYS A 83 0.25 6.66 18.56
N ILE A 84 -0.88 5.96 18.51
CA ILE A 84 -1.02 4.61 17.95
C ILE A 84 -1.60 4.78 16.55
N TYR A 85 -0.93 4.20 15.54
CA TYR A 85 -1.30 4.37 14.12
C TYR A 85 -0.72 3.25 13.26
N PRO A 86 -1.43 2.80 12.21
CA PRO A 86 -2.84 3.11 11.94
C PRO A 86 -3.80 2.19 12.72
N LEU A 87 -4.99 2.68 12.99
CA LEU A 87 -6.10 1.86 13.47
C LEU A 87 -7.22 1.89 12.42
N ASP A 88 -7.92 0.78 12.25
CA ASP A 88 -9.19 0.79 11.51
C ASP A 88 -10.30 1.45 12.33
N GLU A 89 -11.40 1.78 11.65
CA GLU A 89 -12.50 2.53 12.27
C GLU A 89 -13.10 1.80 13.48
N SER A 90 -13.27 0.47 13.39
CA SER A 90 -13.91 -0.30 14.45
C SER A 90 -13.08 -0.33 15.72
N GLU A 91 -11.77 -0.54 15.60
CA GLU A 91 -10.87 -0.54 16.76
C GLU A 91 -10.68 0.88 17.32
N ALA A 92 -10.55 1.87 16.45
CA ALA A 92 -10.43 3.27 16.86
C ALA A 92 -11.65 3.74 17.68
N GLN A 93 -12.86 3.48 17.20
CA GLN A 93 -14.10 3.84 17.88
C GLN A 93 -14.26 3.09 19.21
N ARG A 94 -13.94 1.79 19.23
CA ARG A 94 -14.00 0.98 20.45
C ARG A 94 -13.09 1.53 21.55
N LEU A 95 -11.86 1.90 21.20
CA LEU A 95 -10.91 2.48 22.16
C LEU A 95 -11.34 3.89 22.62
N ALA A 96 -11.83 4.72 21.69
CA ALA A 96 -12.28 6.08 22.01
C ALA A 96 -13.53 6.11 22.88
N ALA A 97 -14.37 5.08 22.84
CA ALA A 97 -15.59 4.99 23.66
C ALA A 97 -15.32 5.02 25.17
N SER A 98 -14.09 4.69 25.60
CA SER A 98 -13.68 4.82 27.00
C SER A 98 -13.59 6.25 27.53
N GLY A 99 -13.57 7.24 26.64
CA GLY A 99 -13.37 8.67 27.03
C GLY A 99 -11.93 9.01 27.43
N ARG A 100 -10.99 8.06 27.35
CA ARG A 100 -9.56 8.25 27.71
C ARG A 100 -8.71 8.77 26.55
N PHE A 101 -9.19 8.62 25.32
CA PHE A 101 -8.44 8.86 24.09
C PHE A 101 -9.23 9.73 23.13
N CYS A 102 -8.51 10.47 22.29
CA CYS A 102 -9.06 11.18 21.14
C CYS A 102 -8.56 10.55 19.82
N LEU A 103 -9.36 10.73 18.78
CA LEU A 103 -9.07 10.27 17.44
C LEU A 103 -8.71 11.44 16.53
N ASP A 104 -7.71 11.23 15.69
CA ASP A 104 -7.35 12.09 14.58
C ASP A 104 -7.37 11.24 13.29
N GLN A 105 -7.96 11.79 12.23
CA GLN A 105 -8.05 11.13 10.93
C GLN A 105 -7.73 12.13 9.82
N ARG A 106 -6.87 11.74 8.88
CA ARG A 106 -6.51 12.55 7.73
C ARG A 106 -7.00 11.87 6.46
N ALA A 107 -7.62 12.64 5.58
CA ALA A 107 -8.16 12.11 4.33
C ALA A 107 -7.06 11.54 3.42
N GLU A 108 -5.89 12.17 3.42
CA GLU A 108 -4.72 11.77 2.63
C GLU A 108 -4.08 10.46 3.07
N ASP A 109 -4.34 10.01 4.30
CA ASP A 109 -3.88 8.72 4.84
C ASP A 109 -4.83 7.56 4.45
N SER A 110 -6.02 7.85 3.92
CA SER A 110 -7.04 6.84 3.60
C SER A 110 -6.72 6.05 2.34
N ASP A 111 -6.95 4.73 2.40
CA ASP A 111 -6.78 3.84 1.25
C ASP A 111 -7.90 4.01 0.22
N TYR A 112 -7.57 3.85 -1.05
CA TYR A 112 -8.51 3.83 -2.17
C TYR A 112 -8.91 2.39 -2.50
N LEU A 113 -10.19 2.04 -2.33
CA LEU A 113 -10.70 0.69 -2.52
C LEU A 113 -11.54 0.59 -3.81
N TYR A 114 -11.22 -0.40 -4.64
CA TYR A 114 -11.87 -0.62 -5.93
C TYR A 114 -12.53 -2.00 -5.97
N ASP A 115 -13.77 -2.06 -6.41
CA ASP A 115 -14.41 -3.32 -6.78
C ASP A 115 -13.77 -3.85 -8.06
N THR A 116 -13.28 -5.09 -8.03
CA THR A 116 -12.53 -5.68 -9.16
C THR A 116 -13.38 -5.78 -10.43
N ARG A 117 -14.68 -6.06 -10.34
CA ARG A 117 -15.57 -6.16 -11.51
C ARG A 117 -15.76 -4.80 -12.17
N LYS A 118 -15.93 -3.74 -11.36
CA LYS A 118 -16.06 -2.38 -11.86
C LYS A 118 -14.76 -1.86 -12.45
N LEU A 119 -13.64 -2.15 -11.80
CA LEU A 119 -12.32 -1.75 -12.31
C LEU A 119 -11.96 -2.47 -13.61
N ALA A 120 -12.31 -3.76 -13.75
CA ALA A 120 -12.08 -4.54 -14.96
C ALA A 120 -12.75 -3.93 -16.20
N THR A 121 -13.91 -3.30 -16.02
CA THR A 121 -14.65 -2.63 -17.10
C THR A 121 -14.46 -1.11 -17.12
N LEU A 122 -13.72 -0.56 -16.15
CA LEU A 122 -13.61 0.88 -15.90
C LEU A 122 -14.99 1.55 -15.81
N GLU A 123 -15.92 0.88 -15.09
CA GLU A 123 -17.28 1.38 -14.88
C GLU A 123 -17.25 2.72 -14.15
N GLY A 124 -18.01 3.70 -14.66
CA GLY A 124 -18.00 5.06 -14.08
C GLY A 124 -16.79 5.93 -14.48
N ALA A 125 -15.69 5.34 -14.95
CA ALA A 125 -14.44 6.02 -15.29
C ALA A 125 -14.32 6.30 -16.82
N LYS A 126 -15.27 7.04 -17.41
CA LYS A 126 -15.40 7.25 -18.87
C LYS A 126 -14.09 7.68 -19.54
N ALA A 127 -13.39 8.66 -18.99
CA ALA A 127 -12.13 9.16 -19.56
C ALA A 127 -11.02 8.10 -19.51
N LYS A 128 -10.91 7.35 -18.41
CA LYS A 128 -9.92 6.26 -18.26
C LYS A 128 -10.23 5.10 -19.18
N ARG A 129 -11.51 4.76 -19.37
CA ARG A 129 -11.95 3.76 -20.34
C ARG A 129 -11.59 4.15 -21.76
N ALA A 130 -11.78 5.40 -22.15
CA ALA A 130 -11.39 5.90 -23.48
C ALA A 130 -9.86 5.84 -23.68
N GLN A 131 -9.06 6.20 -22.65
CA GLN A 131 -7.62 6.09 -22.68
C GLN A 131 -7.16 4.62 -22.81
N ALA A 132 -7.74 3.71 -22.03
CA ALA A 132 -7.43 2.29 -22.11
C ALA A 132 -7.80 1.69 -23.48
N ALA A 133 -8.97 2.10 -24.06
CA ALA A 133 -9.37 1.66 -25.39
C ALA A 133 -8.45 2.20 -26.50
N ALA A 134 -7.93 3.42 -26.35
CA ALA A 134 -6.92 3.95 -27.26
C ALA A 134 -5.59 3.18 -27.19
N PHE A 135 -5.15 2.87 -25.99
CA PHE A 135 -3.95 2.06 -25.76
C PHE A 135 -4.12 0.62 -26.29
N ALA A 136 -5.29 0.01 -26.11
CA ALA A 136 -5.59 -1.33 -26.62
C ALA A 136 -5.41 -1.47 -28.15
N ARG A 137 -5.61 -0.39 -28.92
CA ARG A 137 -5.38 -0.38 -30.37
C ARG A 137 -3.89 -0.49 -30.79
N MET A 138 -3.00 -0.31 -29.82
CA MET A 138 -1.55 -0.55 -30.00
C MET A 138 -1.18 -2.02 -29.78
N GLU A 139 -2.17 -2.90 -29.60
CA GLU A 139 -2.02 -4.34 -29.38
C GLU A 139 -1.08 -4.71 -28.21
N PRO A 140 -1.28 -4.10 -27.01
CA PRO A 140 -0.47 -4.44 -25.86
C PRO A 140 -0.67 -5.88 -25.42
N ARG A 141 0.41 -6.53 -24.98
CA ARG A 141 0.38 -7.88 -24.42
C ARG A 141 0.58 -7.83 -22.92
N LEU A 142 -0.33 -8.46 -22.15
CA LEU A 142 -0.12 -8.76 -20.74
C LEU A 142 0.68 -10.05 -20.59
N ALA A 143 1.65 -10.09 -19.69
CA ALA A 143 2.49 -11.26 -19.46
C ALA A 143 2.75 -11.46 -17.94
N PRO A 144 3.20 -12.65 -17.53
CA PRO A 144 3.74 -12.86 -16.19
C PRO A 144 4.84 -11.85 -15.86
N PHE A 145 4.99 -11.58 -14.57
CA PHE A 145 5.98 -10.63 -14.10
C PHE A 145 7.41 -11.14 -14.35
N ASP A 146 8.23 -10.27 -14.92
CA ASP A 146 9.67 -10.47 -15.10
C ASP A 146 10.44 -9.38 -14.35
N ALA A 147 11.42 -9.78 -13.54
CA ALA A 147 12.15 -8.85 -12.66
C ALA A 147 13.13 -7.97 -13.47
N ALA A 148 13.78 -8.51 -14.49
CA ALA A 148 14.75 -7.73 -15.29
C ALA A 148 14.02 -6.63 -16.08
N ASP A 149 12.91 -7.00 -16.71
CA ASP A 149 12.07 -6.06 -17.46
C ASP A 149 11.40 -5.03 -16.54
N ALA A 150 11.00 -5.42 -15.32
CA ALA A 150 10.45 -4.50 -14.34
C ALA A 150 11.48 -3.46 -13.88
N HIS A 151 12.74 -3.86 -13.64
CA HIS A 151 13.83 -2.93 -13.37
C HIS A 151 14.09 -1.98 -14.54
N ALA A 152 14.03 -2.46 -15.77
CA ALA A 152 14.17 -1.61 -16.97
C ALA A 152 13.05 -0.55 -17.03
N VAL A 153 11.78 -0.97 -16.81
CA VAL A 153 10.64 -0.04 -16.76
C VAL A 153 10.77 0.96 -15.61
N LEU A 154 11.25 0.53 -14.43
CA LEU A 154 11.47 1.42 -13.30
C LEU A 154 12.53 2.49 -13.61
N ALA A 155 13.63 2.10 -14.26
CA ALA A 155 14.69 3.03 -14.67
C ALA A 155 14.16 4.06 -15.67
N GLU A 156 13.41 3.64 -16.69
CA GLU A 156 12.77 4.55 -17.65
C GLU A 156 11.74 5.48 -16.96
N TRP A 157 10.95 4.95 -16.03
CA TRP A 157 9.98 5.75 -15.27
C TRP A 157 10.66 6.86 -14.47
N LEU A 158 11.84 6.61 -13.90
CA LEU A 158 12.64 7.63 -13.18
C LEU A 158 13.12 8.72 -14.13
N VAL A 159 13.59 8.36 -15.31
CA VAL A 159 14.00 9.32 -16.36
C VAL A 159 12.81 10.18 -16.80
N ASP A 160 11.68 9.55 -17.15
CA ASP A 160 10.44 10.22 -17.56
C ASP A 160 9.89 11.18 -16.50
N ALA A 161 10.11 10.84 -15.23
CA ALA A 161 9.70 11.66 -14.10
C ALA A 161 10.66 12.83 -13.81
N ALA A 162 11.82 12.89 -14.49
CA ALA A 162 12.94 13.79 -14.17
C ALA A 162 13.34 13.69 -12.67
N ARG A 163 13.42 12.48 -12.16
CA ARG A 163 13.60 12.18 -10.73
C ARG A 163 14.80 11.27 -10.51
N GLY A 164 15.55 11.54 -9.46
CA GLY A 164 16.62 10.64 -9.05
C GLY A 164 16.10 9.37 -8.35
N PRO A 165 16.98 8.37 -8.13
CA PRO A 165 16.61 7.10 -7.48
C PRO A 165 16.09 7.28 -6.04
N ASP A 166 16.45 8.36 -5.36
CA ASP A 166 15.98 8.69 -4.01
C ASP A 166 14.58 9.30 -3.98
N HIS A 167 13.93 9.41 -5.15
CA HIS A 167 12.65 10.09 -5.25
C HIS A 167 11.47 9.12 -5.12
N ALA A 168 10.47 9.58 -4.38
CA ALA A 168 9.24 8.82 -4.12
C ALA A 168 9.51 7.45 -3.46
N ASP A 169 9.04 6.37 -4.09
CA ASP A 169 9.09 5.00 -3.65
C ASP A 169 10.02 4.11 -4.51
N ALA A 170 11.02 4.71 -5.16
CA ALA A 170 11.85 3.99 -6.13
C ALA A 170 12.71 2.90 -5.50
N HIS A 171 13.30 3.16 -4.33
CA HIS A 171 14.06 2.17 -3.58
C HIS A 171 13.19 1.02 -3.10
N GLU A 172 12.04 1.34 -2.51
CA GLU A 172 11.06 0.37 -2.05
C GLU A 172 10.53 -0.46 -3.22
N CYS A 173 10.31 0.16 -4.37
CA CYS A 173 9.88 -0.52 -5.59
C CYS A 173 10.95 -1.48 -6.14
N ALA A 174 12.22 -1.06 -6.19
CA ALA A 174 13.34 -1.92 -6.60
C ALA A 174 13.50 -3.12 -5.65
N GLU A 175 13.47 -2.89 -4.34
CA GLU A 175 13.53 -3.96 -3.35
C GLU A 175 12.32 -4.92 -3.48
N ALA A 176 11.12 -4.39 -3.78
CA ALA A 176 9.93 -5.20 -4.00
C ALA A 176 10.06 -6.12 -5.23
N ILE A 177 10.66 -5.65 -6.32
CA ILE A 177 10.94 -6.48 -7.50
C ILE A 177 11.83 -7.67 -7.12
N ASP A 178 12.88 -7.42 -6.31
CA ASP A 178 13.89 -8.44 -5.95
C ASP A 178 13.36 -9.44 -4.92
N CYS A 179 12.56 -8.99 -3.94
CA CYS A 179 12.07 -9.85 -2.85
C CYS A 179 10.58 -10.22 -2.95
N ARG A 180 9.94 -10.02 -4.11
CA ARG A 180 8.49 -10.22 -4.28
C ARG A 180 7.97 -11.56 -3.79
N GLU A 181 8.71 -12.66 -4.06
CA GLU A 181 8.29 -14.00 -3.68
C GLU A 181 8.30 -14.19 -2.15
N GLN A 182 9.30 -13.64 -1.47
CA GLN A 182 9.42 -13.69 -0.02
C GLN A 182 8.34 -12.87 0.68
N LEU A 183 7.84 -11.83 0.00
CA LEU A 183 6.76 -10.96 0.47
C LEU A 183 5.38 -11.44 0.02
N GLY A 184 5.29 -12.60 -0.64
CA GLY A 184 4.03 -13.13 -1.18
C GLY A 184 3.41 -12.28 -2.29
N MET A 185 4.22 -11.45 -2.95
CA MET A 185 3.74 -10.56 -4.01
C MET A 185 3.76 -11.28 -5.37
N SER A 186 2.82 -10.91 -6.21
CA SER A 186 2.77 -11.30 -7.62
C SER A 186 2.41 -10.10 -8.48
N GLY A 187 2.67 -10.18 -9.77
CA GLY A 187 2.45 -9.04 -10.64
C GLY A 187 2.31 -9.41 -12.11
N VAL A 188 2.22 -8.39 -12.93
CA VAL A 188 2.11 -8.51 -14.38
C VAL A 188 3.03 -7.49 -15.06
N MET A 189 3.47 -7.84 -16.26
CA MET A 189 4.15 -6.95 -17.22
C MET A 189 3.23 -6.59 -18.36
N VAL A 190 3.43 -5.41 -18.93
CA VAL A 190 2.78 -4.96 -20.16
C VAL A 190 3.86 -4.69 -21.20
N TYR A 191 3.68 -5.27 -22.39
CA TYR A 191 4.59 -5.12 -23.53
C TYR A 191 3.89 -4.48 -24.72
N LEU A 192 4.64 -3.69 -25.48
CA LEU A 192 4.30 -3.25 -26.83
C LEU A 192 5.41 -3.71 -27.78
N ALA A 193 5.06 -4.49 -28.80
CA ALA A 193 6.03 -5.05 -29.76
C ALA A 193 7.28 -5.63 -29.04
N ASP A 194 7.05 -6.45 -28.01
CA ASP A 194 8.07 -7.10 -27.16
C ASP A 194 8.93 -6.17 -26.29
N VAL A 195 8.64 -4.88 -26.28
CA VAL A 195 9.28 -3.91 -25.39
C VAL A 195 8.47 -3.76 -24.10
N PRO A 196 9.05 -3.95 -22.89
CA PRO A 196 8.34 -3.76 -21.64
C PRO A 196 8.04 -2.27 -21.43
N VAL A 197 6.77 -1.94 -21.15
CA VAL A 197 6.32 -0.55 -21.05
C VAL A 197 5.65 -0.21 -19.71
N ALA A 198 5.16 -1.20 -18.99
CA ALA A 198 4.60 -1.03 -17.65
C ALA A 198 4.63 -2.34 -16.87
N PHE A 199 4.56 -2.21 -15.53
CA PHE A 199 4.33 -3.34 -14.63
C PHE A 199 3.47 -2.96 -13.45
N LEU A 200 2.93 -3.98 -12.79
CA LEU A 200 2.20 -3.88 -11.54
C LEU A 200 2.66 -4.99 -10.60
N LEU A 201 2.87 -4.66 -9.33
CA LEU A 201 3.10 -5.59 -8.23
C LEU A 201 2.01 -5.43 -7.17
N ALA A 202 1.42 -6.56 -6.76
CA ALA A 202 0.39 -6.62 -5.74
C ALA A 202 0.69 -7.74 -4.74
N GLY A 203 0.38 -7.49 -3.48
CA GLY A 203 0.51 -8.44 -2.38
C GLY A 203 -0.84 -8.87 -1.80
N PRO A 204 -0.85 -9.86 -0.91
CA PRO A 204 -2.04 -10.26 -0.18
C PRO A 204 -2.45 -9.18 0.82
N ALA A 205 -3.75 -9.08 1.06
CA ALA A 205 -4.35 -8.31 2.13
C ALA A 205 -5.35 -9.19 2.90
N ARG A 206 -6.04 -8.59 3.87
CA ARG A 206 -7.04 -9.28 4.66
C ARG A 206 -8.22 -9.78 3.80
N GLY A 207 -8.62 -11.03 4.00
CA GLY A 207 -9.82 -11.58 3.37
C GLY A 207 -9.71 -11.70 1.85
N GLN A 208 -10.70 -11.18 1.14
CA GLN A 208 -10.76 -11.20 -0.34
C GLN A 208 -10.26 -9.88 -0.95
N GLU A 209 -9.14 -9.38 -0.45
CA GLU A 209 -8.50 -8.16 -0.93
C GLU A 209 -7.09 -8.44 -1.41
N ARG A 210 -6.60 -7.59 -2.32
CA ARG A 210 -5.18 -7.49 -2.68
C ARG A 210 -4.77 -6.03 -2.68
N ILE A 211 -3.54 -5.78 -2.24
CA ILE A 211 -2.97 -4.44 -2.25
C ILE A 211 -2.08 -4.30 -3.47
N VAL A 212 -2.35 -3.27 -4.28
CA VAL A 212 -1.48 -2.85 -5.38
C VAL A 212 -0.45 -1.90 -4.81
N HIS A 213 0.74 -2.42 -4.51
CA HIS A 213 1.82 -1.65 -3.92
C HIS A 213 2.54 -0.78 -4.95
N PHE A 214 2.81 -1.33 -6.12
CA PHE A 214 3.55 -0.61 -7.16
C PHE A 214 2.88 -0.79 -8.52
N ALA A 215 2.79 0.33 -9.24
CA ALA A 215 2.47 0.37 -10.66
C ALA A 215 3.38 1.42 -11.31
N LYS A 216 4.21 1.01 -12.23
CA LYS A 216 5.14 1.88 -12.96
C LYS A 216 4.96 1.67 -14.46
N GLY A 217 5.18 2.71 -15.25
CA GLY A 217 5.06 2.64 -16.69
C GLY A 217 5.48 3.94 -17.36
N ARG A 218 5.74 3.88 -18.64
CA ARG A 218 6.13 5.04 -19.48
C ARG A 218 5.04 6.10 -19.45
N ARG A 219 5.39 7.31 -19.07
CA ARG A 219 4.43 8.42 -18.94
C ARG A 219 3.87 8.87 -20.29
N SER A 220 4.60 8.67 -21.38
CA SER A 220 4.17 8.95 -22.74
C SER A 220 2.99 8.08 -23.20
N LEU A 221 2.73 6.94 -22.52
CA LEU A 221 1.66 5.99 -22.84
C LEU A 221 0.45 6.21 -21.93
N ALA A 222 -0.29 7.26 -22.15
CA ALA A 222 -1.38 7.72 -21.26
C ALA A 222 -2.47 6.67 -20.93
N GLY A 223 -2.64 5.66 -21.78
CA GLY A 223 -3.62 4.58 -21.59
C GLY A 223 -3.08 3.33 -20.91
N ALA A 224 -1.76 3.22 -20.71
CA ALA A 224 -1.13 1.99 -20.20
C ALA A 224 -1.62 1.63 -18.78
N TYR A 225 -1.65 2.60 -17.86
CA TYR A 225 -2.09 2.36 -16.48
C TYR A 225 -3.55 1.88 -16.39
N PRO A 226 -4.56 2.61 -16.92
CA PRO A 226 -5.95 2.14 -16.82
C PRO A 226 -6.19 0.83 -17.56
N TRP A 227 -5.48 0.57 -18.67
CA TRP A 227 -5.55 -0.72 -19.36
C TRP A 227 -4.97 -1.85 -18.48
N MET A 228 -3.79 -1.66 -17.92
CA MET A 228 -3.13 -2.62 -17.04
C MET A 228 -3.96 -2.92 -15.80
N PHE A 229 -4.52 -1.90 -15.16
CA PHE A 229 -5.38 -2.06 -13.99
C PHE A 229 -6.66 -2.86 -14.32
N ALA A 230 -7.30 -2.58 -15.46
CA ALA A 230 -8.46 -3.32 -15.90
C ALA A 230 -8.12 -4.81 -16.14
N ARG A 231 -7.04 -5.08 -16.87
CA ARG A 231 -6.59 -6.47 -17.14
C ARG A 231 -6.14 -7.21 -15.88
N PHE A 232 -5.46 -6.52 -14.97
CA PHE A 232 -5.10 -7.10 -13.68
C PHE A 232 -6.33 -7.42 -12.83
N ALA A 233 -7.34 -6.53 -12.80
CA ALA A 233 -8.56 -6.75 -12.07
C ALA A 233 -9.35 -7.99 -12.56
N GLU A 234 -9.35 -8.28 -13.88
CA GLU A 234 -9.97 -9.48 -14.45
C GLU A 234 -9.38 -10.78 -13.92
N MET A 235 -8.09 -10.78 -13.61
CA MET A 235 -7.36 -11.97 -13.17
C MET A 235 -7.03 -11.98 -11.66
N ALA A 236 -7.36 -10.93 -10.92
CA ALA A 236 -6.94 -10.77 -9.52
C ALA A 236 -7.49 -11.84 -8.58
N GLY A 237 -8.63 -12.49 -8.90
CA GLY A 237 -9.25 -13.53 -8.10
C GLY A 237 -9.78 -13.05 -6.74
N THR A 238 -9.90 -11.74 -6.55
CA THR A 238 -10.34 -11.09 -5.32
C THR A 238 -11.50 -10.15 -5.58
N ARG A 239 -12.28 -9.84 -4.53
CA ARG A 239 -13.39 -8.90 -4.65
C ARG A 239 -12.96 -7.45 -4.73
N MET A 240 -11.91 -7.11 -3.97
CA MET A 240 -11.43 -5.74 -3.81
C MET A 240 -9.94 -5.62 -4.13
N LEU A 241 -9.58 -4.49 -4.74
CA LEU A 241 -8.20 -4.03 -4.86
C LEU A 241 -8.03 -2.76 -4.05
N ASN A 242 -7.03 -2.75 -3.17
CA ASN A 242 -6.61 -1.61 -2.39
C ASN A 242 -5.40 -0.96 -3.08
N PHE A 243 -5.51 0.32 -3.44
CA PHE A 243 -4.44 1.07 -4.10
C PHE A 243 -3.72 2.02 -3.14
N GLU A 244 -3.83 1.75 -1.84
CA GLU A 244 -3.20 2.55 -0.79
C GLU A 244 -3.59 4.04 -0.81
N GLN A 245 -2.95 4.83 0.03
CA GLN A 245 -3.18 6.27 0.21
C GLN A 245 -2.48 7.13 -0.86
N ASP A 246 -2.84 8.41 -0.93
CA ASP A 246 -2.18 9.39 -1.82
C ASP A 246 -1.15 10.29 -1.10
N LEU A 247 -1.11 10.26 0.23
CA LEU A 247 -0.18 11.03 1.06
C LEU A 247 -0.19 12.54 0.75
N GLY A 248 -1.34 13.09 0.37
CA GLY A 248 -1.50 14.51 0.02
C GLY A 248 -0.92 14.90 -1.35
N ASN A 249 -0.49 13.93 -2.17
CA ASN A 249 -0.06 14.20 -3.53
C ASN A 249 -1.27 14.42 -4.44
N ALA A 250 -1.52 15.67 -4.82
CA ALA A 250 -2.68 16.06 -5.62
C ALA A 250 -2.80 15.33 -6.97
N GLY A 251 -1.67 15.06 -7.64
CA GLY A 251 -1.66 14.30 -8.90
C GLY A 251 -2.05 12.85 -8.70
N LEU A 252 -1.54 12.21 -7.65
CA LEU A 252 -1.87 10.83 -7.31
C LEU A 252 -3.33 10.72 -6.85
N MET A 253 -3.81 11.65 -6.02
CA MET A 253 -5.21 11.75 -5.62
C MET A 253 -6.13 11.82 -6.83
N GLN A 254 -5.86 12.73 -7.76
CA GLN A 254 -6.66 12.89 -8.97
C GLN A 254 -6.64 11.61 -9.84
N ALA A 255 -5.48 10.98 -10.00
CA ALA A 255 -5.34 9.74 -10.76
C ALA A 255 -6.16 8.59 -10.15
N LYS A 256 -6.09 8.42 -8.82
CA LYS A 256 -6.84 7.39 -8.09
C LYS A 256 -8.35 7.66 -8.15
N ARG A 257 -8.81 8.88 -7.86
CA ARG A 257 -10.23 9.26 -7.95
C ARG A 257 -10.81 9.05 -9.35
N ALA A 258 -10.02 9.34 -10.40
CA ALA A 258 -10.45 9.18 -11.78
C ALA A 258 -10.67 7.72 -12.22
N LEU A 259 -10.21 6.75 -11.45
CA LEU A 259 -10.45 5.31 -11.65
C LEU A 259 -11.78 4.84 -11.01
N GLY A 260 -12.47 5.68 -10.23
CA GLY A 260 -13.76 5.37 -9.62
C GLY A 260 -13.67 4.42 -8.42
N PRO A 261 -12.98 4.80 -7.33
CA PRO A 261 -12.98 4.00 -6.11
C PRO A 261 -14.41 3.86 -5.56
N VAL A 262 -14.75 2.70 -5.03
CA VAL A 262 -16.07 2.41 -4.47
C VAL A 262 -16.16 2.69 -2.98
N ALA A 263 -15.03 2.76 -2.31
CA ALA A 263 -14.94 3.06 -0.88
C ALA A 263 -13.58 3.67 -0.54
N SER A 264 -13.48 4.20 0.66
CA SER A 264 -12.24 4.68 1.27
C SER A 264 -11.99 3.91 2.57
N GLY A 265 -10.78 3.37 2.73
CA GLY A 265 -10.32 2.74 3.96
C GLY A 265 -9.74 3.79 4.91
N ALA A 266 -10.57 4.38 5.77
CA ALA A 266 -10.13 5.38 6.72
C ALA A 266 -9.13 4.80 7.73
N LYS A 267 -8.13 5.60 8.09
CA LYS A 267 -7.09 5.25 9.07
C LYS A 267 -7.09 6.29 10.18
N PHE A 268 -7.08 5.80 11.40
CA PHE A 268 -7.20 6.64 12.60
C PHE A 268 -5.90 6.62 13.41
N ARG A 269 -5.59 7.76 13.99
CA ARG A 269 -4.56 7.95 15.01
C ARG A 269 -5.23 8.08 16.35
N LEU A 270 -4.90 7.20 17.28
CA LEU A 270 -5.32 7.30 18.67
C LEU A 270 -4.28 8.13 19.44
N ARG A 271 -4.74 9.11 20.17
CA ARG A 271 -3.92 9.97 21.03
C ARG A 271 -4.47 10.03 22.44
N LYS A 272 -3.62 10.37 23.38
CA LYS A 272 -4.05 10.70 24.74
C LYS A 272 -4.92 11.96 24.72
N MET A 273 -6.00 11.98 25.47
CA MET A 273 -6.69 13.24 25.74
C MET A 273 -5.77 14.18 26.51
N ALA A 274 -5.75 15.45 26.13
CA ALA A 274 -4.95 16.48 26.77
C ALA A 274 -5.47 16.79 28.19
#